data_9144075d1d5e557fc974aa3c17479e17
#
_entry.id   9144075d1d5e557fc974aa3c17479e17
#
_cell.length_a   1.000
_cell.length_b   1.000
_cell.length_c   1.000
_cell.angle_alpha   90.00
_cell.angle_beta   90.00
_cell.angle_gamma   90.00
#
_symmetry.space_group_name_H-M   'P 1'
#
loop_
_entity.id
_entity.type
_entity.pdbx_description
1 polymer ?
#
loop_
_entity_poly.entity_id
_entity_poly.type
_entity_poly.pdbx_seq_one_letter_code
_entity_poly.pdbx_strand_id
1 'polypeptide(L)'
;MLSSLRSIKLDPLLTMLITAVILAIIVPARGDFAEWFSNGTKFAVALLFYLYGARLSTAEAIRGLTHWRLHLMILSCTFVLFPLLGLALSPLRFVVGDGLYMGILYMTFVPSTVQASIAFTSIAGGNVAAAIVSASLSSIVGVVATPLLAMLLMHTDHIEFSGTVFLDIAIQLFLPFVLGQLTRRWVGGFAKKPTTKWLDKFSVMMIVYSAFSASVVQGVWTRVAWWQIV
;
A
#
# COMPACT_ATOMS: atom_id res chain seq x y z
N MET A 1 -13.48 3.74 -39.38
CA MET A 1 -13.36 4.39 -38.07
C MET A 1 -13.82 3.49 -36.93
N LEU A 2 -13.70 2.14 -37.06
CA LEU A 2 -14.12 1.14 -36.08
C LEU A 2 -13.03 0.08 -35.78
N SER A 3 -11.77 0.34 -36.15
CA SER A 3 -10.67 -0.62 -35.95
C SER A 3 -9.74 -0.27 -34.79
N SER A 4 -10.11 0.64 -33.89
CA SER A 4 -9.29 1.11 -32.77
C SER A 4 -9.79 0.70 -31.38
N LEU A 5 -10.70 -0.23 -31.26
CA LEU A 5 -10.95 -0.96 -30.03
C LEU A 5 -9.92 -2.10 -29.90
N ARG A 6 -8.64 -1.74 -29.96
CA ARG A 6 -7.54 -2.61 -29.56
C ARG A 6 -7.83 -3.02 -28.13
N SER A 7 -8.08 -4.33 -27.96
CA SER A 7 -8.31 -5.02 -26.68
C SER A 7 -7.58 -4.31 -25.55
N ILE A 8 -8.33 -3.67 -24.67
CA ILE A 8 -7.83 -3.21 -23.37
C ILE A 8 -7.44 -4.49 -22.64
N LYS A 9 -6.17 -4.87 -22.74
CA LYS A 9 -5.64 -5.95 -21.89
C LYS A 9 -5.69 -5.40 -20.46
N LEU A 10 -6.78 -5.68 -19.77
CA LEU A 10 -6.89 -5.37 -18.35
C LEU A 10 -5.68 -6.01 -17.65
N ASP A 11 -4.97 -5.21 -16.87
CA ASP A 11 -3.86 -5.74 -16.06
C ASP A 11 -4.42 -6.86 -15.18
N PRO A 12 -3.80 -8.06 -15.19
CA PRO A 12 -4.24 -9.18 -14.36
C PRO A 12 -4.43 -8.79 -12.89
N LEU A 13 -3.65 -7.85 -12.36
CA LEU A 13 -3.81 -7.34 -11.01
C LEU A 13 -5.15 -6.60 -10.86
N LEU A 14 -5.48 -5.70 -11.80
CA LEU A 14 -6.75 -4.96 -11.76
C LEU A 14 -7.95 -5.90 -11.81
N THR A 15 -7.90 -6.92 -12.67
CA THR A 15 -8.95 -7.95 -12.75
C THR A 15 -9.10 -8.69 -11.43
N MET A 16 -7.98 -9.10 -10.80
CA MET A 16 -8.00 -9.77 -9.49
C MET A 16 -8.58 -8.88 -8.39
N LEU A 17 -8.25 -7.58 -8.38
CA LEU A 17 -8.75 -6.63 -7.40
C LEU A 17 -10.27 -6.42 -7.56
N ILE A 18 -10.74 -6.20 -8.78
CA ILE A 18 -12.18 -6.06 -9.05
C ILE A 18 -12.93 -7.33 -8.63
N THR A 19 -12.38 -8.51 -8.96
CA THR A 19 -12.96 -9.80 -8.56
C THR A 19 -13.01 -9.93 -7.03
N ALA A 20 -11.96 -9.53 -6.32
CA ALA A 20 -11.91 -9.56 -4.86
C ALA A 20 -12.99 -8.66 -4.23
N VAL A 21 -13.18 -7.44 -4.78
CA VAL A 21 -14.22 -6.51 -4.31
C VAL A 21 -15.62 -7.09 -4.55
N ILE A 22 -15.88 -7.60 -5.76
CA ILE A 22 -17.17 -8.23 -6.09
C ILE A 22 -17.45 -9.42 -5.17
N LEU A 23 -16.47 -10.30 -4.96
CA LEU A 23 -16.60 -11.43 -4.05
C LEU A 23 -16.85 -10.99 -2.61
N ALA A 24 -16.16 -9.95 -2.14
CA ALA A 24 -16.36 -9.40 -0.80
C ALA A 24 -17.77 -8.82 -0.58
N ILE A 25 -18.38 -8.28 -1.64
CA ILE A 25 -19.76 -7.77 -1.58
C ILE A 25 -20.78 -8.91 -1.59
N ILE A 26 -20.60 -9.93 -2.46
CA ILE A 26 -21.55 -11.03 -2.65
C ILE A 26 -21.45 -12.05 -1.51
N VAL A 27 -20.21 -12.41 -1.13
CA VAL A 27 -19.89 -13.43 -0.12
C VAL A 27 -18.91 -12.83 0.89
N PRO A 28 -19.36 -11.94 1.78
CA PRO A 28 -18.47 -11.39 2.81
C PRO A 28 -18.09 -12.46 3.83
N ALA A 29 -16.82 -12.48 4.24
CA ALA A 29 -16.33 -13.36 5.29
C ALA A 29 -17.00 -13.02 6.63
N ARG A 30 -17.57 -14.01 7.32
CA ARG A 30 -18.29 -13.85 8.60
C ARG A 30 -17.87 -14.93 9.60
N GLY A 31 -17.99 -14.62 10.90
CA GLY A 31 -17.69 -15.58 11.97
C GLY A 31 -16.28 -16.13 11.92
N ASP A 32 -16.09 -17.38 12.22
CA ASP A 32 -14.79 -18.07 12.31
C ASP A 32 -14.01 -18.03 10.99
N PHE A 33 -14.72 -18.04 9.86
CA PHE A 33 -14.08 -17.90 8.54
C PHE A 33 -13.41 -16.54 8.38
N ALA A 34 -14.01 -15.46 8.89
CA ALA A 34 -13.41 -14.13 8.84
C ALA A 34 -12.11 -14.07 9.65
N GLU A 35 -12.08 -14.67 10.82
CA GLU A 35 -10.88 -14.73 11.67
C GLU A 35 -9.77 -15.56 11.00
N TRP A 36 -10.11 -16.75 10.52
CA TRP A 36 -9.16 -17.61 9.81
C TRP A 36 -8.58 -16.90 8.58
N PHE A 37 -9.44 -16.28 7.77
CA PHE A 37 -9.02 -15.55 6.57
C PHE A 37 -8.18 -14.31 6.91
N SER A 38 -8.53 -13.58 7.97
CA SER A 38 -7.75 -12.45 8.48
C SER A 38 -6.34 -12.88 8.90
N ASN A 39 -6.21 -13.97 9.64
CA ASN A 39 -4.91 -14.51 10.04
C ASN A 39 -4.09 -14.99 8.83
N GLY A 40 -4.74 -15.62 7.85
CA GLY A 40 -4.12 -15.97 6.56
C GLY A 40 -3.62 -14.72 5.81
N THR A 41 -4.40 -13.65 5.82
CA THR A 41 -4.03 -12.37 5.22
C THR A 41 -2.82 -11.74 5.92
N LYS A 42 -2.79 -11.74 7.26
CA LYS A 42 -1.62 -11.26 8.03
C LYS A 42 -0.35 -12.04 7.66
N PHE A 43 -0.45 -13.36 7.55
CA PHE A 43 0.68 -14.20 7.12
C PHE A 43 1.10 -13.88 5.68
N ALA A 44 0.15 -13.71 4.75
CA ALA A 44 0.44 -13.35 3.37
C ALA A 44 1.14 -11.98 3.26
N VAL A 45 0.72 -11.00 4.08
CA VAL A 45 1.39 -9.70 4.19
C VAL A 45 2.80 -9.83 4.73
N ALA A 46 3.00 -10.59 5.80
CA ALA A 46 4.34 -10.83 6.36
C ALA A 46 5.27 -11.49 5.32
N LEU A 47 4.77 -12.48 4.58
CA LEU A 47 5.51 -13.14 3.50
C LEU A 47 5.83 -12.17 2.35
N LEU A 48 4.90 -11.30 1.99
CA LEU A 48 5.10 -10.24 1.00
C LEU A 48 6.27 -9.33 1.40
N PHE A 49 6.26 -8.83 2.64
CA PHE A 49 7.32 -7.95 3.15
C PHE A 49 8.66 -8.68 3.30
N TYR A 50 8.65 -9.96 3.69
CA TYR A 50 9.83 -10.81 3.66
C TYR A 50 10.45 -10.91 2.26
N LEU A 51 9.62 -11.17 1.23
CA LEU A 51 10.09 -11.22 -0.15
C LEU A 51 10.57 -9.85 -0.64
N TYR A 52 9.94 -8.75 -0.26
CA TYR A 52 10.42 -7.41 -0.57
C TYR A 52 11.80 -7.16 0.05
N GLY A 53 11.99 -7.54 1.32
CA GLY A 53 13.30 -7.51 1.96
C GLY A 53 14.34 -8.35 1.20
N ALA A 54 14.00 -9.58 0.81
CA ALA A 54 14.90 -10.47 0.10
C ALA A 54 15.23 -10.01 -1.34
N ARG A 55 14.33 -9.29 -2.00
CA ARG A 55 14.52 -8.75 -3.36
C ARG A 55 15.41 -7.52 -3.40
N LEU A 56 15.35 -6.70 -2.35
CA LEU A 56 16.05 -5.43 -2.34
C LEU A 56 17.57 -5.64 -2.34
N SER A 57 18.23 -5.12 -3.37
CA SER A 57 19.69 -5.13 -3.47
C SER A 57 20.29 -4.02 -2.63
N THR A 58 21.16 -4.37 -1.67
CA THR A 58 21.91 -3.37 -0.89
C THR A 58 22.75 -2.45 -1.80
N ALA A 59 23.26 -2.99 -2.92
CA ALA A 59 23.98 -2.21 -3.91
C ALA A 59 23.07 -1.23 -4.67
N GLU A 60 21.81 -1.61 -4.96
CA GLU A 60 20.80 -0.72 -5.56
C GLU A 60 20.37 0.37 -4.58
N ALA A 61 20.20 0.02 -3.30
CA ALA A 61 19.91 1.00 -2.25
C ALA A 61 21.05 2.03 -2.12
N ILE A 62 22.32 1.57 -2.12
CA ILE A 62 23.50 2.45 -2.02
C ILE A 62 23.68 3.30 -3.29
N ARG A 63 23.50 2.72 -4.48
CA ARG A 63 23.54 3.49 -5.75
C ARG A 63 22.44 4.53 -5.81
N GLY A 64 21.27 4.26 -5.23
CA GLY A 64 20.21 5.23 -5.08
C GLY A 64 20.63 6.48 -4.31
N LEU A 65 21.53 6.34 -3.34
CA LEU A 65 22.04 7.47 -2.55
C LEU A 65 22.92 8.44 -3.35
N THR A 66 23.40 8.08 -4.54
CA THR A 66 24.26 8.95 -5.37
C THR A 66 23.53 10.24 -5.79
N HIS A 67 22.23 10.18 -6.02
CA HIS A 67 21.40 11.33 -6.35
C HIS A 67 20.56 11.79 -5.14
N TRP A 68 21.19 11.89 -3.98
CA TRP A 68 20.52 12.14 -2.70
C TRP A 68 19.56 13.33 -2.70
N ARG A 69 19.88 14.42 -3.44
CA ARG A 69 19.01 15.60 -3.55
C ARG A 69 17.68 15.28 -4.20
N LEU A 70 17.70 14.48 -5.28
CA LEU A 70 16.47 14.02 -5.96
C LEU A 70 15.63 13.14 -5.04
N HIS A 71 16.28 12.18 -4.38
CA HIS A 71 15.56 11.25 -3.48
C HIS A 71 15.01 11.97 -2.25
N LEU A 72 15.78 12.90 -1.68
CA LEU A 72 15.32 13.73 -0.56
C LEU A 72 14.11 14.58 -0.97
N MET A 73 14.14 15.21 -2.15
CA MET A 73 13.01 15.99 -2.66
C MET A 73 11.75 15.10 -2.82
N ILE A 74 11.89 13.92 -3.43
CA ILE A 74 10.76 13.00 -3.61
C ILE A 74 10.22 12.51 -2.27
N LEU A 75 11.09 12.13 -1.33
CA LEU A 75 10.69 11.70 0.01
C LEU A 75 10.03 12.84 0.79
N SER A 76 10.54 14.07 0.68
CA SER A 76 9.92 15.24 1.31
C SER A 76 8.55 15.53 0.72
N CYS A 77 8.39 15.43 -0.60
CA CYS A 77 7.07 15.53 -1.22
C CYS A 77 6.12 14.45 -0.68
N THR A 78 6.56 13.19 -0.63
CA THR A 78 5.71 12.06 -0.25
C THR A 78 5.36 12.08 1.24
N PHE A 79 6.34 12.30 2.14
CA PHE A 79 6.14 12.12 3.58
C PHE A 79 6.06 13.42 4.39
N VAL A 80 6.21 14.59 3.74
CA VAL A 80 6.03 15.90 4.38
C VAL A 80 4.95 16.69 3.66
N LEU A 81 5.12 16.97 2.35
CA LEU A 81 4.19 17.83 1.61
C LEU A 81 2.80 17.21 1.52
N PHE A 82 2.67 15.94 1.11
CA PHE A 82 1.36 15.29 1.02
C PHE A 82 0.64 15.18 2.36
N PRO A 83 1.28 14.75 3.48
CA PRO A 83 0.67 14.82 4.81
C PRO A 83 0.22 16.22 5.22
N LEU A 84 1.02 17.26 4.95
CA LEU A 84 0.63 18.65 5.21
C LEU A 84 -0.59 19.08 4.38
N LEU A 85 -0.65 18.67 3.10
CA LEU A 85 -1.83 18.89 2.27
C LEU A 85 -3.06 18.15 2.83
N GLY A 86 -2.87 16.91 3.29
CA GLY A 86 -3.92 16.15 3.96
C GLY A 86 -4.47 16.87 5.20
N LEU A 87 -3.59 17.44 6.03
CA LEU A 87 -3.99 18.25 7.19
C LEU A 87 -4.65 19.56 6.76
N ALA A 88 -4.15 20.22 5.71
CA ALA A 88 -4.78 21.43 5.18
C ALA A 88 -6.20 21.18 4.65
N LEU A 89 -6.50 19.95 4.21
CA LEU A 89 -7.85 19.52 3.84
C LEU A 89 -8.76 19.19 5.03
N SER A 90 -8.32 19.45 6.27
CA SER A 90 -9.14 19.20 7.48
C SER A 90 -10.54 19.82 7.46
N PRO A 91 -10.82 20.99 6.83
CA PRO A 91 -12.18 21.48 6.71
C PRO A 91 -13.13 20.56 5.91
N LEU A 92 -12.56 19.67 5.06
CA LEU A 92 -13.34 18.73 4.26
C LEU A 92 -14.11 17.74 5.14
N ARG A 93 -13.67 17.48 6.38
CA ARG A 93 -14.36 16.61 7.33
C ARG A 93 -15.81 17.06 7.63
N PHE A 94 -16.08 18.37 7.56
CA PHE A 94 -17.44 18.90 7.75
C PHE A 94 -18.39 18.57 6.59
N VAL A 95 -17.83 18.22 5.42
CA VAL A 95 -18.59 17.87 4.22
C VAL A 95 -18.70 16.35 4.06
N VAL A 96 -17.59 15.64 4.16
CA VAL A 96 -17.53 14.18 3.90
C VAL A 96 -17.70 13.34 5.17
N GLY A 97 -17.62 13.95 6.35
CA GLY A 97 -17.62 13.25 7.63
C GLY A 97 -16.22 12.78 8.08
N ASP A 98 -16.06 12.56 9.39
CA ASP A 98 -14.75 12.24 10.00
C ASP A 98 -14.14 10.94 9.47
N GLY A 99 -14.96 9.90 9.27
CA GLY A 99 -14.47 8.60 8.81
C GLY A 99 -13.86 8.65 7.41
N LEU A 100 -14.52 9.33 6.46
CA LEU A 100 -13.98 9.48 5.10
C LEU A 100 -12.77 10.41 5.09
N TYR A 101 -12.80 11.50 5.85
CA TYR A 101 -11.64 12.39 5.98
C TYR A 101 -10.41 11.65 6.52
N MET A 102 -10.60 10.79 7.52
CA MET A 102 -9.50 9.95 8.03
C MET A 102 -8.92 9.02 6.97
N GLY A 103 -9.78 8.44 6.12
CA GLY A 103 -9.33 7.66 4.97
C GLY A 103 -8.52 8.49 3.98
N ILE A 104 -8.97 9.71 3.64
CA ILE A 104 -8.26 10.65 2.77
C ILE A 104 -6.91 11.04 3.39
N LEU A 105 -6.89 11.38 4.68
CA LEU A 105 -5.67 11.72 5.39
C LEU A 105 -4.67 10.57 5.37
N TYR A 106 -5.12 9.32 5.63
CA TYR A 106 -4.28 8.14 5.57
C TYR A 106 -3.66 7.92 4.19
N MET A 107 -4.42 8.16 3.11
CA MET A 107 -3.90 8.06 1.73
C MET A 107 -2.74 9.01 1.47
N THR A 108 -2.62 10.12 2.20
CA THR A 108 -1.50 11.05 2.05
C THR A 108 -0.19 10.56 2.69
N PHE A 109 -0.22 9.49 3.49
CA PHE A 109 0.95 8.90 4.16
C PHE A 109 1.54 7.72 3.41
N VAL A 110 0.89 7.24 2.33
CA VAL A 110 1.34 6.06 1.60
C VAL A 110 2.53 6.37 0.68
N PRO A 111 3.47 5.43 0.54
CA PRO A 111 4.63 5.62 -0.32
C PRO A 111 4.26 5.63 -1.80
N SER A 112 5.19 6.13 -2.63
CA SER A 112 5.05 6.11 -4.08
C SER A 112 5.07 4.69 -4.65
N THR A 113 4.21 4.40 -5.63
CA THR A 113 4.18 3.10 -6.31
C THR A 113 5.20 3.03 -7.43
N VAL A 114 5.99 1.95 -7.47
CA VAL A 114 7.03 1.74 -8.49
C VAL A 114 6.43 1.71 -9.89
N GLN A 115 5.29 1.05 -10.09
CA GLN A 115 4.66 0.90 -11.41
C GLN A 115 4.18 2.23 -11.99
N ALA A 116 3.49 3.06 -11.20
CA ALA A 116 3.03 4.37 -11.64
C ALA A 116 4.22 5.31 -11.91
N SER A 117 5.24 5.28 -11.05
CA SER A 117 6.45 6.08 -11.24
C SER A 117 7.17 5.75 -12.54
N ILE A 118 7.29 4.46 -12.89
CA ILE A 118 7.87 4.02 -14.17
C ILE A 118 7.02 4.52 -15.34
N ALA A 119 5.70 4.30 -15.27
CA ALA A 119 4.81 4.64 -16.37
C ALA A 119 4.83 6.14 -16.67
N PHE A 120 4.61 6.99 -15.68
CA PHE A 120 4.59 8.45 -15.87
C PHE A 120 5.96 8.99 -16.28
N THR A 121 7.05 8.52 -15.67
CA THR A 121 8.39 8.96 -16.04
C THR A 121 8.74 8.56 -17.48
N SER A 122 8.35 7.36 -17.91
CA SER A 122 8.55 6.88 -19.28
C SER A 122 7.76 7.73 -20.29
N ILE A 123 6.49 8.03 -20.01
CA ILE A 123 5.66 8.90 -20.87
C ILE A 123 6.25 10.29 -20.97
N ALA A 124 6.78 10.83 -19.88
CA ALA A 124 7.41 12.13 -19.82
C ALA A 124 8.83 12.17 -20.44
N GLY A 125 9.36 11.04 -20.92
CA GLY A 125 10.73 10.96 -21.47
C GLY A 125 11.82 11.15 -20.41
N GLY A 126 11.50 10.94 -19.11
CA GLY A 126 12.40 11.13 -17.99
C GLY A 126 13.29 9.91 -17.69
N ASN A 127 14.10 10.01 -16.63
CA ASN A 127 14.99 8.94 -16.20
C ASN A 127 14.24 7.84 -15.44
N VAL A 128 13.79 6.81 -16.15
CA VAL A 128 13.06 5.65 -15.59
C VAL A 128 13.89 4.91 -14.55
N ALA A 129 15.20 4.79 -14.71
CA ALA A 129 16.05 4.12 -13.73
C ALA A 129 16.06 4.87 -12.38
N ALA A 130 16.15 6.19 -12.42
CA ALA A 130 16.05 7.02 -11.22
C ALA A 130 14.66 6.91 -10.56
N ALA A 131 13.58 6.84 -11.37
CA ALA A 131 12.22 6.67 -10.87
C ALA A 131 12.04 5.33 -10.12
N ILE A 132 12.58 4.23 -10.67
CA ILE A 132 12.56 2.91 -10.01
C ILE A 132 13.26 2.98 -8.65
N VAL A 133 14.45 3.56 -8.60
CA VAL A 133 15.23 3.67 -7.36
C VAL A 133 14.50 4.54 -6.34
N SER A 134 13.97 5.70 -6.75
CA SER A 134 13.25 6.61 -5.86
C SER A 134 11.98 5.98 -5.29
N ALA A 135 11.19 5.32 -6.12
CA ALA A 135 9.96 4.67 -5.67
C ALA A 135 10.26 3.47 -4.75
N SER A 136 11.33 2.71 -5.03
CA SER A 136 11.79 1.63 -4.15
C SER A 136 12.25 2.17 -2.80
N LEU A 137 13.01 3.28 -2.80
CA LEU A 137 13.44 3.95 -1.57
C LEU A 137 12.25 4.49 -0.78
N SER A 138 11.29 5.12 -1.47
CA SER A 138 10.04 5.58 -0.86
C SER A 138 9.25 4.44 -0.21
N SER A 139 9.18 3.27 -0.85
CA SER A 139 8.52 2.09 -0.28
C SER A 139 9.22 1.60 0.98
N ILE A 140 10.55 1.60 1.02
CA ILE A 140 11.33 1.19 2.20
C ILE A 140 11.12 2.16 3.36
N VAL A 141 11.24 3.46 3.08
CA VAL A 141 11.00 4.50 4.09
C VAL A 141 9.54 4.44 4.56
N GLY A 142 8.60 4.18 3.65
CA GLY A 142 7.18 4.07 3.95
C GLY A 142 6.82 2.95 4.93
N VAL A 143 7.60 1.86 4.99
CA VAL A 143 7.37 0.79 5.99
C VAL A 143 7.40 1.33 7.42
N VAL A 144 8.23 2.35 7.67
CA VAL A 144 8.38 3.00 8.98
C VAL A 144 7.62 4.32 9.03
N ALA A 145 7.76 5.15 7.99
CA ALA A 145 7.19 6.50 7.98
C ALA A 145 5.65 6.49 7.98
N THR A 146 5.02 5.59 7.23
CA THR A 146 3.55 5.53 7.15
C THR A 146 2.89 5.22 8.50
N PRO A 147 3.26 4.17 9.23
CA PRO A 147 2.72 3.95 10.58
C PRO A 147 3.03 5.09 11.55
N LEU A 148 4.23 5.67 11.48
CA LEU A 148 4.63 6.78 12.34
C LEU A 148 3.78 8.03 12.09
N LEU A 149 3.58 8.40 10.82
CA LEU A 149 2.72 9.53 10.43
C LEU A 149 1.26 9.29 10.83
N ALA A 150 0.76 8.07 10.63
CA ALA A 150 -0.57 7.70 11.08
C ALA A 150 -0.70 7.86 12.61
N MET A 151 0.27 7.40 13.38
CA MET A 151 0.31 7.57 14.83
C MET A 151 0.34 9.04 15.25
N LEU A 152 1.13 9.88 14.55
CA LEU A 152 1.31 11.29 14.92
C LEU A 152 0.14 12.18 14.49
N LEU A 153 -0.48 11.90 13.34
CA LEU A 153 -1.42 12.82 12.68
C LEU A 153 -2.88 12.36 12.71
N MET A 154 -3.15 11.09 12.99
CA MET A 154 -4.51 10.55 13.09
C MET A 154 -5.01 10.48 14.54
N HIS A 155 -4.53 11.37 15.42
CA HIS A 155 -5.08 11.51 16.76
C HIS A 155 -6.51 12.02 16.68
N THR A 156 -7.46 11.14 17.01
CA THR A 156 -8.86 11.51 17.23
C THR A 156 -9.23 11.14 18.66
N ASP A 157 -9.89 12.08 19.36
CA ASP A 157 -10.35 11.92 20.75
C ASP A 157 -11.28 10.72 20.97
N HIS A 158 -11.71 10.05 19.86
CA HIS A 158 -12.66 8.92 19.86
C HIS A 158 -12.08 7.59 19.43
N ILE A 159 -10.83 7.52 18.96
CA ILE A 159 -10.15 6.28 18.63
C ILE A 159 -8.91 6.21 19.51
N GLU A 160 -8.98 5.43 20.59
CA GLU A 160 -7.78 5.05 21.35
C GLU A 160 -6.89 4.20 20.41
N PHE A 161 -6.10 4.90 19.60
CA PHE A 161 -4.98 4.25 18.93
C PHE A 161 -3.97 3.89 20.01
N SER A 162 -4.13 2.71 20.58
CA SER A 162 -3.14 2.18 21.50
C SER A 162 -1.79 2.13 20.78
N GLY A 163 -0.78 2.73 21.35
CA GLY A 163 0.59 2.68 20.79
C GLY A 163 1.07 1.25 20.55
N THR A 164 0.49 0.26 21.25
CA THR A 164 0.73 -1.17 21.06
C THR A 164 0.25 -1.65 19.68
N VAL A 165 -0.92 -1.22 19.19
CA VAL A 165 -1.44 -1.62 17.88
C VAL A 165 -0.51 -1.13 16.75
N PHE A 166 0.03 0.10 16.87
CA PHE A 166 1.00 0.60 15.90
C PHE A 166 2.32 -0.16 15.95
N LEU A 167 2.78 -0.46 17.15
CA LEU A 167 3.99 -1.26 17.35
C LEU A 167 3.80 -2.66 16.74
N ASP A 168 2.65 -3.28 16.96
CA ASP A 168 2.32 -4.59 16.40
C ASP A 168 2.30 -4.57 14.87
N ILE A 169 1.69 -3.54 14.27
CA ILE A 169 1.68 -3.36 12.81
C ILE A 169 3.11 -3.11 12.29
N ALA A 170 3.85 -2.23 12.95
CA ALA A 170 5.22 -1.93 12.57
C ALA A 170 6.11 -3.17 12.65
N ILE A 171 6.01 -3.95 13.72
CA ILE A 171 6.73 -5.21 13.87
C ILE A 171 6.27 -6.22 12.82
N GLN A 172 4.96 -6.34 12.57
CA GLN A 172 4.41 -7.28 11.59
C GLN A 172 4.91 -7.00 10.15
N LEU A 173 5.21 -5.74 9.81
CA LEU A 173 5.73 -5.36 8.50
C LEU A 173 7.26 -5.31 8.47
N PHE A 174 7.87 -4.69 9.49
CA PHE A 174 9.31 -4.44 9.52
C PHE A 174 10.12 -5.70 9.83
N LEU A 175 9.67 -6.52 10.78
CA LEU A 175 10.39 -7.75 11.16
C LEU A 175 10.55 -8.72 9.98
N PRO A 176 9.49 -9.08 9.22
CA PRO A 176 9.64 -9.92 8.04
C PRO A 176 10.55 -9.30 6.98
N PHE A 177 10.46 -7.98 6.78
CA PHE A 177 11.32 -7.27 5.84
C PHE A 177 12.81 -7.39 6.23
N VAL A 178 13.16 -7.15 7.49
CA VAL A 178 14.52 -7.30 8.01
C VAL A 178 15.00 -8.75 7.88
N LEU A 179 14.16 -9.72 8.25
CA LEU A 179 14.48 -11.15 8.08
C LEU A 179 14.72 -11.49 6.61
N GLY A 180 13.92 -10.94 5.69
CA GLY A 180 14.12 -11.07 4.25
C GLY A 180 15.49 -10.52 3.80
N GLN A 181 15.90 -9.37 4.32
CA GLN A 181 17.22 -8.78 4.05
C GLN A 181 18.37 -9.66 4.58
N LEU A 182 18.25 -10.18 5.80
CA LEU A 182 19.26 -11.03 6.41
C LEU A 182 19.43 -12.36 5.65
N THR A 183 18.31 -12.96 5.24
CA THR A 183 18.29 -14.25 4.51
C THR A 183 18.49 -14.10 3.01
N ARG A 184 18.67 -12.88 2.51
CA ARG A 184 18.77 -12.56 1.08
C ARG A 184 19.82 -13.39 0.34
N ARG A 185 20.94 -13.73 0.98
CA ARG A 185 22.02 -14.53 0.37
C ARG A 185 21.51 -15.89 -0.11
N TRP A 186 20.51 -16.47 0.58
CA TRP A 186 19.95 -17.78 0.27
C TRP A 186 18.64 -17.69 -0.53
N VAL A 187 17.79 -16.73 -0.20
CA VAL A 187 16.42 -16.62 -0.73
C VAL A 187 16.31 -15.60 -1.86
N GLY A 188 17.27 -14.70 -2.03
CA GLY A 188 17.19 -13.59 -2.99
C GLY A 188 17.03 -14.06 -4.45
N GLY A 189 17.65 -15.18 -4.83
CA GLY A 189 17.48 -15.78 -6.15
C GLY A 189 16.05 -16.30 -6.38
N PHE A 190 15.45 -16.92 -5.38
CA PHE A 190 14.06 -17.37 -5.41
C PHE A 190 13.09 -16.18 -5.41
N ALA A 191 13.32 -15.19 -4.55
CA ALA A 191 12.50 -14.02 -4.42
C ALA A 191 12.37 -13.21 -5.73
N LYS A 192 13.38 -13.24 -6.59
CA LYS A 192 13.40 -12.55 -7.89
C LYS A 192 12.71 -13.32 -9.03
N LYS A 193 12.28 -14.58 -8.82
CA LYS A 193 11.61 -15.37 -9.85
C LYS A 193 10.25 -14.77 -10.24
N PRO A 194 9.82 -14.91 -11.51
CA PRO A 194 8.51 -14.43 -11.95
C PRO A 194 7.32 -15.03 -11.16
N THR A 195 7.49 -16.26 -10.66
CA THR A 195 6.49 -16.97 -9.84
C THR A 195 6.15 -16.22 -8.55
N THR A 196 7.11 -15.53 -7.93
CA THR A 196 6.87 -14.76 -6.71
C THR A 196 6.07 -13.47 -6.94
N LYS A 197 6.00 -12.99 -8.19
CA LYS A 197 5.12 -11.86 -8.56
C LYS A 197 3.63 -12.24 -8.47
N TRP A 198 3.30 -13.52 -8.67
CA TRP A 198 1.93 -14.00 -8.46
C TRP A 198 1.56 -14.03 -6.99
N LEU A 199 2.52 -14.37 -6.13
CA LEU A 199 2.32 -14.31 -4.68
C LEU A 199 2.04 -12.88 -4.21
N ASP A 200 2.76 -11.88 -4.76
CA ASP A 200 2.50 -10.47 -4.48
C ASP A 200 1.06 -10.10 -4.85
N LYS A 201 0.62 -10.44 -6.06
CA LYS A 201 -0.74 -10.15 -6.54
C LYS A 201 -1.80 -10.84 -5.69
N PHE A 202 -1.57 -12.10 -5.31
CA PHE A 202 -2.48 -12.87 -4.48
C PHE A 202 -2.58 -12.30 -3.07
N SER A 203 -1.46 -11.91 -2.46
CA SER A 203 -1.45 -11.26 -1.14
C SER A 203 -2.24 -9.95 -1.15
N VAL A 204 -2.05 -9.12 -2.19
CA VAL A 204 -2.82 -7.88 -2.35
C VAL A 204 -4.32 -8.17 -2.54
N MET A 205 -4.66 -9.18 -3.31
CA MET A 205 -6.06 -9.62 -3.47
C MET A 205 -6.68 -10.05 -2.14
N MET A 206 -5.95 -10.82 -1.32
CA MET A 206 -6.41 -11.22 0.02
C MET A 206 -6.65 -10.01 0.93
N ILE A 207 -5.74 -9.03 0.92
CA ILE A 207 -5.89 -7.79 1.69
C ILE A 207 -7.17 -7.05 1.28
N VAL A 208 -7.37 -6.87 -0.03
CA VAL A 208 -8.54 -6.15 -0.56
C VAL A 208 -9.83 -6.90 -0.21
N TYR A 209 -9.88 -8.21 -0.42
CA TYR A 209 -11.05 -9.00 -0.03
C TYR A 209 -11.34 -8.91 1.47
N SER A 210 -10.33 -9.04 2.32
CA SER A 210 -10.47 -8.95 3.79
C SER A 210 -11.00 -7.58 4.22
N ALA A 211 -10.43 -6.50 3.68
CA ALA A 211 -10.83 -5.13 4.03
C ALA A 211 -12.26 -4.80 3.58
N PHE A 212 -12.60 -5.13 2.32
CA PHE A 212 -13.95 -4.90 1.80
C PHE A 212 -15.00 -5.78 2.48
N SER A 213 -14.66 -7.05 2.75
CA SER A 213 -15.52 -7.96 3.49
C SER A 213 -15.84 -7.44 4.90
N ALA A 214 -14.83 -6.97 5.62
CA ALA A 214 -15.01 -6.35 6.94
C ALA A 214 -15.88 -5.08 6.85
N SER A 215 -15.66 -4.22 5.84
CA SER A 215 -16.47 -3.03 5.59
C SER A 215 -17.95 -3.35 5.31
N VAL A 216 -18.23 -4.40 4.54
CA VAL A 216 -19.59 -4.85 4.25
C VAL A 216 -20.27 -5.38 5.52
N VAL A 217 -19.57 -6.22 6.29
CA VAL A 217 -20.10 -6.80 7.53
C VAL A 217 -20.37 -5.72 8.59
N GLN A 218 -19.52 -4.70 8.69
CA GLN A 218 -19.68 -3.57 9.61
C GLN A 218 -20.73 -2.56 9.15
N GLY A 219 -21.31 -2.73 7.96
CA GLY A 219 -22.31 -1.82 7.42
C GLY A 219 -21.79 -0.42 7.11
N VAL A 220 -20.51 -0.28 6.79
CA VAL A 220 -19.88 1.00 6.45
C VAL A 220 -20.59 1.64 5.25
N TRP A 221 -20.90 0.83 4.23
CA TRP A 221 -21.55 1.27 3.00
C TRP A 221 -23.00 1.75 3.17
N THR A 222 -23.68 1.34 4.24
CA THR A 222 -25.04 1.82 4.56
C THR A 222 -25.03 3.15 5.32
N ARG A 223 -23.87 3.54 5.87
CA ARG A 223 -23.69 4.80 6.62
C ARG A 223 -23.15 5.94 5.76
N VAL A 224 -22.60 5.61 4.59
CA VAL A 224 -22.03 6.57 3.64
C VAL A 224 -23.13 6.96 2.65
N ALA A 225 -23.40 8.26 2.53
CA ALA A 225 -24.41 8.74 1.58
C ALA A 225 -23.88 8.53 0.14
N TRP A 226 -24.78 8.20 -0.78
CA TRP A 226 -24.43 7.90 -2.18
C TRP A 226 -23.61 9.01 -2.86
N TRP A 227 -23.85 10.28 -2.52
CA TRP A 227 -23.12 11.45 -3.05
C TRP A 227 -21.69 11.58 -2.51
N GLN A 228 -21.33 10.84 -1.48
CA GLN A 228 -19.98 10.77 -0.92
C GLN A 228 -19.10 9.69 -1.62
N ILE A 229 -19.73 8.85 -2.45
CA ILE A 229 -19.08 7.74 -3.18
C ILE A 229 -18.76 8.15 -4.62
N VAL A 230 -19.48 9.11 -5.20
CA VAL A 230 -19.33 9.67 -6.55
C VAL A 230 -18.51 10.93 -6.50
#